data_69c4f32a7418ad68f74928759c89f0de
#
_entry.id   69c4f32a7418ad68f74928759c89f0de
#
_cell.length_a   1.000
_cell.length_b   1.000
_cell.length_c   1.000
_cell.angle_alpha   90.00
_cell.angle_beta   90.00
_cell.angle_gamma   90.00
#
_symmetry.space_group_name_H-M   'P 1'
#
loop_
_entity.id
_entity.type
_entity.pdbx_description
1 polymer ?
#
loop_
_entity_poly.entity_id
_entity_poly.type
_entity_poly.pdbx_seq_one_letter_code
_entity_poly.pdbx_strand_id
1 'polypeptide(L)'
;FLFPILKTLENIVKIKKDDMDKTLKSLEKTRENIWSQNLSNSNKSLELAKWLESTPVIYYPYGLKAAAIRFKNSLQENSKMHVINEDLIEACHNGIVAWEQSSTSKPIFIRGKNDHPQTKRRWDILKEYFVDRNISYKEVVSEEDSIFSKLINLIYILDYTSIYKAILLKMDPTPVKSIDFIKERYDFNHI
;
A
#
# COMPACT_ATOMS: atom_id res chain seq x y z
N PHE A 1 -13.75 -12.09 -1.16
CA PHE A 1 -14.46 -11.66 0.07
C PHE A 1 -15.08 -10.27 -0.03
N LEU A 2 -14.43 -9.25 -0.62
CA LEU A 2 -14.94 -7.86 -0.62
C LEU A 2 -16.28 -7.71 -1.35
N PHE A 3 -16.41 -8.22 -2.56
CA PHE A 3 -17.62 -8.04 -3.36
C PHE A 3 -18.89 -8.65 -2.74
N PRO A 4 -18.88 -9.87 -2.17
CA PRO A 4 -20.02 -10.39 -1.43
C PRO A 4 -20.41 -9.50 -0.25
N ILE A 5 -19.45 -8.99 0.53
CA ILE A 5 -19.70 -8.06 1.64
C ILE A 5 -20.37 -6.78 1.14
N LEU A 6 -19.84 -6.17 0.07
CA LEU A 6 -20.43 -4.98 -0.53
C LEU A 6 -21.84 -5.22 -1.05
N LYS A 7 -22.11 -6.39 -1.63
CA LYS A 7 -23.45 -6.78 -2.07
C LYS A 7 -24.40 -6.90 -0.89
N THR A 8 -23.97 -7.51 0.21
CA THR A 8 -24.77 -7.60 1.44
C THR A 8 -25.08 -6.23 2.04
N LEU A 9 -24.13 -5.30 1.95
CA LEU A 9 -24.23 -3.95 2.50
C LEU A 9 -24.75 -2.92 1.49
N GLU A 10 -25.27 -3.31 0.31
CA GLU A 10 -25.63 -2.38 -0.77
C GLU A 10 -26.66 -1.32 -0.37
N ASN A 11 -27.51 -1.60 0.61
CA ASN A 11 -28.48 -0.63 1.14
C ASN A 11 -27.85 0.44 2.05
N ILE A 12 -26.64 0.16 2.60
CA ILE A 12 -25.92 1.04 3.52
C ILE A 12 -24.79 1.73 2.77
N VAL A 13 -23.98 0.96 2.04
CA VAL A 13 -22.83 1.43 1.26
C VAL A 13 -23.25 1.49 -0.21
N LYS A 14 -23.71 2.66 -0.64
CA LYS A 14 -24.17 2.88 -2.02
C LYS A 14 -22.99 3.07 -2.96
N ILE A 15 -22.50 1.97 -3.56
CA ILE A 15 -21.56 2.03 -4.67
C ILE A 15 -22.36 2.06 -5.97
N LYS A 16 -22.14 3.08 -6.78
CA LYS A 16 -22.79 3.18 -8.08
C LYS A 16 -22.34 2.05 -9.00
N LYS A 17 -23.26 1.48 -9.78
CA LYS A 17 -22.93 0.41 -10.74
C LYS A 17 -21.84 0.86 -11.72
N ASP A 18 -21.90 2.10 -12.20
CA ASP A 18 -20.88 2.68 -13.09
C ASP A 18 -19.49 2.70 -12.46
N ASP A 19 -19.38 3.04 -11.15
CA ASP A 19 -18.11 2.98 -10.42
C ASP A 19 -17.57 1.55 -10.30
N MET A 20 -18.46 0.58 -10.15
CA MET A 20 -18.09 -0.84 -10.11
C MET A 20 -17.53 -1.31 -11.46
N ASP A 21 -18.25 -1.00 -12.56
CA ASP A 21 -17.87 -1.38 -13.91
C ASP A 21 -16.53 -0.72 -14.33
N LYS A 22 -16.34 0.55 -13.97
CA LYS A 22 -15.07 1.27 -14.18
C LYS A 22 -13.93 0.64 -13.37
N THR A 23 -14.20 0.28 -12.12
CA THR A 23 -13.21 -0.36 -11.26
C THR A 23 -12.75 -1.69 -11.87
N LEU A 24 -13.67 -2.54 -12.32
CA LEU A 24 -13.33 -3.82 -12.95
C LEU A 24 -12.47 -3.64 -14.20
N LYS A 25 -12.84 -2.71 -15.09
CA LYS A 25 -12.03 -2.39 -16.28
C LYS A 25 -10.63 -1.88 -15.92
N SER A 26 -10.53 -1.04 -14.90
CA SER A 26 -9.24 -0.54 -14.40
C SER A 26 -8.38 -1.67 -13.84
N LEU A 27 -8.97 -2.63 -13.11
CA LEU A 27 -8.25 -3.80 -12.59
C LEU A 27 -7.75 -4.72 -13.70
N GLU A 28 -8.55 -4.96 -14.74
CA GLU A 28 -8.13 -5.76 -15.92
C GLU A 28 -6.87 -5.15 -16.56
N LYS A 29 -6.91 -3.85 -16.85
CA LYS A 29 -5.74 -3.12 -17.39
C LYS A 29 -4.54 -3.16 -16.44
N THR A 30 -4.76 -3.00 -15.15
CA THR A 30 -3.69 -3.06 -14.15
C THR A 30 -3.08 -4.45 -14.10
N ARG A 31 -3.90 -5.51 -14.15
CA ARG A 31 -3.44 -6.89 -14.16
C ARG A 31 -2.43 -7.15 -15.26
N GLU A 32 -2.70 -6.70 -16.48
CA GLU A 32 -1.78 -6.90 -17.63
C GLU A 32 -0.39 -6.32 -17.38
N ASN A 33 -0.32 -5.25 -16.57
CA ASN A 33 0.95 -4.61 -16.25
C ASN A 33 1.68 -5.26 -15.07
N ILE A 34 0.96 -5.85 -14.09
CA ILE A 34 1.58 -6.31 -12.84
C ILE A 34 1.62 -7.84 -12.67
N TRP A 35 1.01 -8.62 -13.54
CA TRP A 35 0.93 -10.08 -13.41
C TRP A 35 2.26 -10.81 -13.68
N SER A 36 2.32 -12.08 -13.33
CA SER A 36 3.53 -12.90 -13.36
C SER A 36 4.10 -13.15 -14.78
N GLN A 37 3.34 -12.90 -15.82
CA GLN A 37 3.84 -13.01 -17.21
C GLN A 37 4.55 -11.72 -17.68
N ASN A 38 4.36 -10.60 -17.00
CA ASN A 38 5.09 -9.37 -17.26
C ASN A 38 6.20 -9.20 -16.21
N LEU A 39 7.38 -9.73 -16.49
CA LEU A 39 8.56 -9.57 -15.62
C LEU A 39 9.49 -8.44 -16.06
N SER A 40 9.03 -7.57 -16.94
CA SER A 40 9.79 -6.41 -17.43
C SER A 40 9.80 -5.25 -16.39
N ASN A 41 10.63 -4.24 -16.66
CA ASN A 41 10.69 -3.02 -15.84
C ASN A 41 9.42 -2.16 -15.91
N SER A 42 8.45 -2.50 -16.79
CA SER A 42 7.13 -1.86 -16.79
C SER A 42 6.21 -2.38 -15.68
N ASN A 43 6.55 -3.49 -15.04
CA ASN A 43 5.79 -4.04 -13.92
C ASN A 43 6.06 -3.24 -12.64
N LYS A 44 5.18 -2.29 -12.36
CA LYS A 44 5.31 -1.37 -11.20
C LYS A 44 5.39 -2.10 -9.86
N SER A 45 4.66 -3.21 -9.69
CA SER A 45 4.66 -4.00 -8.46
C SER A 45 5.99 -4.72 -8.26
N LEU A 46 6.56 -5.30 -9.32
CA LEU A 46 7.85 -5.96 -9.27
C LEU A 46 8.99 -4.95 -9.03
N GLU A 47 8.96 -3.81 -9.70
CA GLU A 47 9.97 -2.77 -9.53
C GLU A 47 9.95 -2.16 -8.11
N LEU A 48 8.76 -1.96 -7.54
CA LEU A 48 8.63 -1.54 -6.16
C LEU A 48 9.16 -2.63 -5.20
N ALA A 49 8.84 -3.89 -5.45
CA ALA A 49 9.33 -5.01 -4.64
C ALA A 49 10.87 -5.14 -4.67
N LYS A 50 11.50 -4.93 -5.82
CA LYS A 50 12.97 -4.92 -5.95
C LYS A 50 13.59 -3.77 -5.16
N TRP A 51 12.99 -2.58 -5.23
CA TRP A 51 13.49 -1.39 -4.57
C TRP A 51 13.37 -1.45 -3.03
N LEU A 52 12.43 -2.25 -2.49
CA LEU A 52 12.20 -2.43 -1.06
C LEU A 52 13.28 -3.33 -0.42
N GLU A 53 14.44 -2.77 -0.14
CA GLU A 53 15.57 -3.52 0.44
C GLU A 53 15.61 -3.49 1.96
N SER A 54 14.87 -2.58 2.61
CA SER A 54 14.83 -2.41 4.06
C SER A 54 13.43 -2.00 4.54
N THR A 55 13.28 -1.57 5.80
CA THR A 55 12.00 -1.20 6.40
C THR A 55 11.30 -0.08 5.62
N PRO A 56 10.14 -0.32 5.02
CA PRO A 56 9.38 0.73 4.36
C PRO A 56 8.70 1.65 5.38
N VAL A 57 8.72 2.95 5.07
CA VAL A 57 7.93 3.99 5.75
C VAL A 57 6.88 4.47 4.76
N ILE A 58 5.63 4.09 4.98
CA ILE A 58 4.52 4.33 4.05
C ILE A 58 3.76 5.58 4.49
N TYR A 59 3.82 6.62 3.66
CA TYR A 59 3.05 7.85 3.85
C TYR A 59 1.78 7.83 3.01
N TYR A 60 0.68 8.25 3.59
CA TYR A 60 -0.63 8.24 2.92
C TYR A 60 -1.50 9.43 3.35
N PRO A 61 -2.36 9.97 2.48
CA PRO A 61 -3.36 10.95 2.85
C PRO A 61 -4.59 10.23 3.45
N TYR A 62 -5.37 10.94 4.23
CA TYR A 62 -6.53 10.43 4.98
C TYR A 62 -7.41 9.45 4.17
N GLY A 63 -7.79 9.80 2.94
CA GLY A 63 -8.68 8.98 2.10
C GLY A 63 -8.09 7.66 1.60
N LEU A 64 -6.75 7.46 1.68
CA LEU A 64 -6.05 6.27 1.20
C LEU A 64 -5.49 5.39 2.33
N LYS A 65 -5.85 5.67 3.57
CA LYS A 65 -5.41 4.92 4.76
C LYS A 65 -5.65 3.42 4.65
N ALA A 66 -6.80 3.01 4.12
CA ALA A 66 -7.12 1.59 3.98
C ALA A 66 -6.14 0.84 3.07
N ALA A 67 -5.71 1.45 1.95
CA ALA A 67 -4.72 0.86 1.06
C ALA A 67 -3.34 0.77 1.73
N ALA A 68 -2.93 1.80 2.48
CA ALA A 68 -1.68 1.81 3.22
C ALA A 68 -1.64 0.75 4.33
N ILE A 69 -2.70 0.63 5.13
CA ILE A 69 -2.80 -0.40 6.16
C ILE A 69 -2.79 -1.80 5.53
N ARG A 70 -3.55 -2.00 4.44
CA ARG A 70 -3.55 -3.28 3.73
C ARG A 70 -2.15 -3.64 3.24
N PHE A 71 -1.43 -2.71 2.64
CA PHE A 71 -0.07 -2.94 2.16
C PHE A 71 0.89 -3.29 3.30
N LYS A 72 0.84 -2.55 4.41
CA LYS A 72 1.60 -2.89 5.62
C LYS A 72 1.35 -4.34 6.03
N ASN A 73 0.07 -4.72 6.19
CA ASN A 73 -0.31 -6.07 6.63
C ASN A 73 0.16 -7.13 5.63
N SER A 74 -0.01 -6.89 4.33
CA SER A 74 0.45 -7.80 3.27
C SER A 74 1.97 -7.99 3.27
N LEU A 75 2.77 -6.93 3.47
CA LEU A 75 4.24 -7.04 3.60
C LEU A 75 4.63 -7.80 4.87
N GLN A 76 3.97 -7.55 5.98
CA GLN A 76 4.23 -8.28 7.24
C GLN A 76 3.86 -9.76 7.11
N GLU A 77 2.74 -10.08 6.49
CA GLU A 77 2.24 -11.44 6.33
C GLU A 77 3.02 -12.22 5.25
N ASN A 78 3.21 -11.66 4.07
CA ASN A 78 3.82 -12.36 2.93
C ASN A 78 5.35 -12.34 2.99
N SER A 79 5.96 -11.20 3.22
CA SER A 79 7.42 -11.01 3.17
C SER A 79 8.08 -10.92 4.54
N LYS A 80 7.32 -11.05 5.64
CA LYS A 80 7.81 -11.03 7.03
C LYS A 80 8.61 -9.77 7.38
N MET A 81 8.31 -8.64 6.73
CA MET A 81 9.01 -7.36 6.91
C MET A 81 8.32 -6.50 7.96
N HIS A 82 9.12 -5.80 8.77
CA HIS A 82 8.59 -4.67 9.56
C HIS A 82 8.23 -3.51 8.65
N VAL A 83 7.13 -2.81 8.95
CA VAL A 83 6.61 -1.70 8.15
C VAL A 83 6.10 -0.60 9.07
N ILE A 84 6.42 0.64 8.75
CA ILE A 84 5.91 1.83 9.43
C ILE A 84 4.87 2.48 8.50
N ASN A 85 3.71 2.83 9.04
CA ASN A 85 2.67 3.59 8.35
C ASN A 85 2.44 4.92 9.05
N GLU A 86 2.36 6.00 8.31
CA GLU A 86 2.18 7.33 8.86
C GLU A 86 1.25 8.19 7.99
N ASP A 87 0.32 8.90 8.62
CA ASP A 87 -0.51 9.88 7.93
C ASP A 87 0.34 11.06 7.45
N LEU A 88 0.06 11.55 6.24
CA LEU A 88 0.84 12.63 5.64
C LEU A 88 0.89 13.91 6.48
N ILE A 89 -0.17 14.22 7.23
CA ILE A 89 -0.21 15.43 8.06
C ILE A 89 0.74 15.26 9.23
N GLU A 90 0.68 14.12 9.92
CA GLU A 90 1.60 13.78 11.02
C GLU A 90 3.04 13.66 10.52
N ALA A 91 3.24 13.06 9.35
CA ALA A 91 4.56 12.95 8.71
C ALA A 91 5.20 14.33 8.49
N CYS A 92 4.43 15.32 8.04
CA CYS A 92 4.94 16.68 7.83
C CYS A 92 5.12 17.48 9.14
N HIS A 93 4.71 16.93 10.27
CA HIS A 93 4.84 17.59 11.59
C HIS A 93 5.90 16.91 12.47
N ASN A 94 5.78 15.61 12.70
CA ASN A 94 6.67 14.84 13.57
C ASN A 94 7.59 13.89 12.80
N GLY A 95 7.03 13.12 11.85
CA GLY A 95 7.75 12.06 11.16
C GLY A 95 8.94 12.54 10.35
N ILE A 96 8.85 13.77 9.80
CA ILE A 96 9.93 14.37 9.00
C ILE A 96 11.23 14.54 9.81
N VAL A 97 11.13 14.77 11.12
CA VAL A 97 12.28 14.98 12.01
C VAL A 97 13.16 13.73 12.08
N ALA A 98 12.57 12.55 11.98
CA ALA A 98 13.34 11.30 11.97
C ALA A 98 14.33 11.17 10.81
N TRP A 99 14.12 11.92 9.73
CA TRP A 99 15.01 11.93 8.56
C TRP A 99 16.19 12.92 8.69
N GLU A 100 16.33 13.61 9.82
CA GLU A 100 17.53 14.38 10.15
C GLU A 100 18.71 13.48 10.47
N GLN A 101 18.46 12.24 10.86
CA GLN A 101 19.46 11.18 11.01
C GLN A 101 19.54 10.31 9.75
N SER A 102 20.72 9.76 9.50
CA SER A 102 20.89 8.77 8.43
C SER A 102 20.01 7.54 8.67
N SER A 103 19.28 7.11 7.66
CA SER A 103 18.39 5.96 7.76
C SER A 103 18.49 5.07 6.52
N THR A 104 18.40 3.77 6.71
CA THR A 104 18.27 2.79 5.63
C THR A 104 16.81 2.57 5.22
N SER A 105 15.86 3.15 5.96
CA SER A 105 14.43 3.02 5.68
C SER A 105 14.06 3.51 4.28
N LYS A 106 12.99 2.95 3.71
CA LYS A 106 12.55 3.22 2.33
C LYS A 106 11.20 3.96 2.34
N PRO A 107 11.17 5.27 2.10
CA PRO A 107 9.93 6.05 2.06
C PRO A 107 9.10 5.76 0.81
N ILE A 108 7.83 5.44 1.00
CA ILE A 108 6.85 5.19 -0.05
C ILE A 108 5.68 6.14 0.12
N PHE A 109 5.33 6.87 -0.94
CA PHE A 109 4.17 7.77 -0.97
C PHE A 109 3.00 7.09 -1.68
N ILE A 110 1.93 6.79 -0.96
CA ILE A 110 0.66 6.36 -1.54
C ILE A 110 -0.16 7.61 -1.82
N ARG A 111 -0.41 7.89 -3.09
CA ARG A 111 -1.01 9.15 -3.55
C ARG A 111 -2.27 8.94 -4.38
N GLY A 112 -3.19 9.88 -4.26
CA GLY A 112 -4.28 10.03 -5.22
C GLY A 112 -3.85 10.86 -6.41
N LYS A 113 -4.23 10.47 -7.62
CA LYS A 113 -3.97 11.28 -8.83
C LYS A 113 -4.60 12.68 -8.72
N ASN A 114 -5.81 12.75 -8.15
CA ASN A 114 -6.56 13.98 -7.92
C ASN A 114 -6.67 14.30 -6.41
N ASP A 115 -5.52 14.33 -5.72
CA ASP A 115 -5.49 14.78 -4.33
C ASP A 115 -5.92 16.25 -4.21
N HIS A 116 -6.48 16.59 -3.06
CA HIS A 116 -6.82 17.98 -2.72
C HIS A 116 -5.58 18.88 -2.86
N PRO A 117 -5.72 20.15 -3.31
CA PRO A 117 -4.58 21.06 -3.54
C PRO A 117 -3.61 21.17 -2.34
N GLN A 118 -4.12 21.23 -1.12
CA GLN A 118 -3.30 21.27 0.10
C GLN A 118 -2.52 19.96 0.33
N THR A 119 -3.10 18.81 -0.04
CA THR A 119 -2.42 17.52 0.00
C THR A 119 -1.31 17.45 -1.04
N LYS A 120 -1.58 17.92 -2.27
CA LYS A 120 -0.56 18.02 -3.32
C LYS A 120 0.62 18.89 -2.88
N ARG A 121 0.34 20.06 -2.28
CA ARG A 121 1.38 20.95 -1.77
C ARG A 121 2.25 20.28 -0.70
N ARG A 122 1.66 19.52 0.22
CA ARG A 122 2.44 18.75 1.22
C ARG A 122 3.34 17.71 0.57
N TRP A 123 2.83 16.98 -0.43
CA TRP A 123 3.63 16.04 -1.19
C TRP A 123 4.83 16.71 -1.87
N ASP A 124 4.62 17.89 -2.46
CA ASP A 124 5.68 18.60 -3.17
C ASP A 124 6.77 19.08 -2.19
N ILE A 125 6.39 19.62 -1.04
CA ILE A 125 7.34 20.03 0.01
C ILE A 125 8.11 18.80 0.55
N LEU A 126 7.44 17.69 0.80
CA LEU A 126 8.09 16.49 1.31
C LEU A 126 9.06 15.89 0.28
N LYS A 127 8.71 15.92 -1.00
CA LYS A 127 9.61 15.51 -2.09
C LYS A 127 10.84 16.40 -2.20
N GLU A 128 10.65 17.72 -2.13
CA GLU A 128 11.75 18.70 -2.12
C GLU A 128 12.72 18.39 -0.98
N TYR A 129 12.20 18.22 0.25
CA TYR A 129 13.02 17.87 1.41
C TYR A 129 13.82 16.57 1.19
N PHE A 130 13.19 15.52 0.63
CA PHE A 130 13.88 14.25 0.40
C PHE A 130 14.94 14.36 -0.70
N VAL A 131 14.69 15.13 -1.74
CA VAL A 131 15.68 15.42 -2.79
C VAL A 131 16.88 16.16 -2.21
N ASP A 132 16.66 17.22 -1.42
CA ASP A 132 17.73 18.01 -0.81
C ASP A 132 18.59 17.19 0.17
N ARG A 133 18.00 16.17 0.79
CA ARG A 133 18.71 15.24 1.70
C ARG A 133 19.25 13.99 1.02
N ASN A 134 19.13 13.87 -0.31
CA ASN A 134 19.51 12.68 -1.07
C ASN A 134 18.82 11.40 -0.59
N ILE A 135 17.59 11.51 -0.09
CA ILE A 135 16.76 10.38 0.33
C ILE A 135 15.95 9.89 -0.87
N SER A 136 16.26 8.70 -1.34
CA SER A 136 15.48 8.09 -2.43
C SER A 136 14.12 7.61 -1.93
N TYR A 137 13.06 7.90 -2.67
CA TYR A 137 11.69 7.49 -2.37
C TYR A 137 10.97 6.92 -3.59
N LYS A 138 9.85 6.25 -3.38
CA LYS A 138 8.95 5.79 -4.44
C LYS A 138 7.55 6.33 -4.23
N GLU A 139 6.87 6.59 -5.35
CA GLU A 139 5.46 6.99 -5.35
C GLU A 139 4.60 5.90 -5.98
N VAL A 140 3.48 5.56 -5.33
CA VAL A 140 2.43 4.72 -5.89
C VAL A 140 1.19 5.58 -6.03
N VAL A 141 0.87 5.93 -7.27
CA VAL A 141 -0.22 6.86 -7.58
C VAL A 141 -1.44 6.08 -8.06
N SER A 142 -2.61 6.37 -7.47
CA SER A 142 -3.87 5.74 -7.88
C SER A 142 -4.28 6.16 -9.29
N GLU A 143 -5.14 5.36 -9.91
CA GLU A 143 -5.88 5.80 -11.10
C GLU A 143 -6.80 7.00 -10.78
N GLU A 144 -7.24 7.71 -11.82
CA GLU A 144 -8.15 8.85 -11.72
C GLU A 144 -9.59 8.37 -11.75
N ASP A 145 -10.20 8.20 -10.57
CA ASP A 145 -11.58 7.75 -10.48
C ASP A 145 -12.16 7.98 -9.06
N SER A 146 -13.31 7.34 -8.78
CA SER A 146 -13.92 7.35 -7.46
C SER A 146 -12.97 6.86 -6.37
N ILE A 147 -13.21 7.23 -5.13
CA ILE A 147 -12.40 6.76 -3.99
C ILE A 147 -12.40 5.23 -3.89
N PHE A 148 -13.50 4.58 -4.27
CA PHE A 148 -13.61 3.13 -4.32
C PHE A 148 -12.63 2.54 -5.34
N SER A 149 -12.65 3.02 -6.59
CA SER A 149 -11.71 2.61 -7.64
C SER A 149 -10.25 2.81 -7.23
N LYS A 150 -9.93 3.97 -6.69
CA LYS A 150 -8.58 4.30 -6.20
C LYS A 150 -8.08 3.30 -5.17
N LEU A 151 -8.90 3.02 -4.16
CA LEU A 151 -8.54 2.07 -3.09
C LEU A 151 -8.34 0.66 -3.63
N ILE A 152 -9.26 0.15 -4.44
CA ILE A 152 -9.18 -1.21 -4.97
C ILE A 152 -7.98 -1.37 -5.91
N ASN A 153 -7.71 -0.40 -6.77
CA ASN A 153 -6.57 -0.41 -7.67
C ASN A 153 -5.23 -0.38 -6.89
N LEU A 154 -5.10 0.52 -5.92
CA LEU A 154 -3.91 0.59 -5.05
C LEU A 154 -3.69 -0.71 -4.28
N ILE A 155 -4.74 -1.26 -3.67
CA ILE A 155 -4.66 -2.54 -2.95
C ILE A 155 -4.15 -3.64 -3.89
N TYR A 156 -4.67 -3.71 -5.11
CA TYR A 156 -4.28 -4.72 -6.08
C TYR A 156 -2.79 -4.63 -6.45
N ILE A 157 -2.30 -3.43 -6.77
CA ILE A 157 -0.87 -3.19 -7.07
C ILE A 157 0.01 -3.55 -5.87
N LEU A 158 -0.39 -3.14 -4.67
CA LEU A 158 0.41 -3.29 -3.46
C LEU A 158 0.40 -4.72 -2.91
N ASP A 159 -0.69 -5.46 -3.06
CA ASP A 159 -0.74 -6.89 -2.73
C ASP A 159 0.21 -7.69 -3.65
N TYR A 160 0.22 -7.41 -4.97
CA TYR A 160 1.22 -8.01 -5.88
C TYR A 160 2.65 -7.66 -5.49
N THR A 161 2.89 -6.40 -5.07
CA THR A 161 4.21 -5.97 -4.58
C THR A 161 4.67 -6.83 -3.41
N SER A 162 3.79 -7.11 -2.45
CA SER A 162 4.12 -7.91 -1.27
C SER A 162 4.45 -9.37 -1.63
N ILE A 163 3.75 -9.96 -2.58
CA ILE A 163 4.02 -11.32 -3.09
C ILE A 163 5.35 -11.35 -3.85
N TYR A 164 5.58 -10.40 -4.77
CA TYR A 164 6.88 -10.31 -5.45
C TYR A 164 8.03 -10.13 -4.46
N LYS A 165 7.82 -9.34 -3.39
CA LYS A 165 8.84 -9.18 -2.36
C LYS A 165 9.12 -10.49 -1.61
N ALA A 166 8.10 -11.27 -1.28
CA ALA A 166 8.27 -12.60 -0.69
C ALA A 166 9.09 -13.51 -1.60
N ILE A 167 8.78 -13.55 -2.91
CA ILE A 167 9.51 -14.35 -3.90
C ILE A 167 10.98 -13.91 -3.98
N LEU A 168 11.26 -12.60 -4.05
CA LEU A 168 12.61 -12.06 -4.12
C LEU A 168 13.43 -12.39 -2.86
N LEU A 169 12.78 -12.46 -1.70
CA LEU A 169 13.40 -12.87 -0.43
C LEU A 169 13.47 -14.40 -0.29
N LYS A 170 12.96 -15.19 -1.25
CA LYS A 170 12.82 -16.65 -1.16
C LYS A 170 12.02 -17.06 0.08
N MET A 171 11.06 -16.25 0.47
CA MET A 171 10.19 -16.45 1.64
C MET A 171 8.88 -17.10 1.19
N ASP A 172 8.49 -18.22 1.82
CA ASP A 172 7.13 -18.75 1.65
C ASP A 172 6.13 -17.84 2.37
N PRO A 173 5.17 -17.24 1.67
CA PRO A 173 4.16 -16.37 2.29
C PRO A 173 3.15 -17.13 3.16
N THR A 174 2.98 -18.45 2.91
CA THR A 174 1.91 -19.28 3.49
C THR A 174 2.00 -19.45 5.01
N PRO A 175 3.19 -19.83 5.61
CA PRO A 175 3.25 -20.08 7.03
C PRO A 175 3.13 -18.79 7.86
N VAL A 176 2.28 -18.85 8.89
CA VAL A 176 2.05 -17.75 9.85
C VAL A 176 2.31 -18.23 11.30
N LYS A 177 3.41 -18.94 11.51
CA LYS A 177 3.79 -19.59 12.76
C LYS A 177 3.69 -18.70 14.00
N SER A 178 3.97 -17.40 13.88
CA SER A 178 3.83 -16.44 14.97
C SER A 178 2.37 -16.19 15.37
N ILE A 179 1.46 -16.22 14.39
CA ILE A 179 0.02 -16.13 14.66
C ILE A 179 -0.47 -17.41 15.34
N ASP A 180 -0.03 -18.57 14.86
CA ASP A 180 -0.37 -19.88 15.45
C ASP A 180 0.12 -19.94 16.90
N PHE A 181 1.37 -19.52 17.16
CA PHE A 181 1.93 -19.42 18.52
C PHE A 181 1.06 -18.57 19.47
N ILE A 182 0.52 -17.44 18.99
CA ILE A 182 -0.36 -16.58 19.80
C ILE A 182 -1.71 -17.26 20.00
N LYS A 183 -2.30 -17.82 18.95
CA LYS A 183 -3.61 -18.50 19.02
C LYS A 183 -3.61 -19.69 19.97
N GLU A 184 -2.55 -20.49 19.98
CA GLU A 184 -2.40 -21.63 20.88
C GLU A 184 -2.38 -21.23 22.37
N ARG A 185 -1.98 -19.98 22.67
CA ARG A 185 -1.89 -19.46 24.04
C ARG A 185 -3.06 -18.55 24.43
N TYR A 186 -3.87 -18.19 23.45
CA TYR A 186 -5.05 -17.38 23.68
C TYR A 186 -6.22 -18.31 23.98
N ASP A 187 -6.54 -18.47 25.27
CA ASP A 187 -7.68 -19.28 25.68
C ASP A 187 -8.99 -18.53 25.41
N PHE A 188 -9.65 -18.85 24.30
CA PHE A 188 -10.94 -18.27 23.92
C PHE A 188 -12.10 -18.71 24.82
N ASN A 189 -11.88 -19.60 25.81
CA ASN A 189 -12.93 -20.12 26.69
C ASN A 189 -13.23 -19.19 27.90
N HIS A 190 -12.57 -18.04 27.98
CA HIS A 190 -12.75 -17.06 29.06
C HIS A 190 -13.39 -15.74 28.61
N ILE A 191 -14.10 -15.70 27.46
CA ILE A 191 -14.94 -14.56 27.02
C ILE A 191 -16.39 -14.97 27.00
#